data_fffa9095f1ac8278f9caf664bc4e281a
#
_entry.id   fffa9095f1ac8278f9caf664bc4e281a
#
_cell.length_a   1.000
_cell.length_b   1.000
_cell.length_c   1.000
_cell.angle_alpha   90.00
_cell.angle_beta   90.00
_cell.angle_gamma   90.00
#
_symmetry.space_group_name_H-M   'P 1'
#
loop_
_entity.id
_entity.type
_entity.pdbx_description
1 polymer ?
#
loop_
_entity_poly.entity_id
_entity_poly.type
_entity_poly.pdbx_seq_one_letter_code
_entity_poly.pdbx_strand_id
1 'polypeptide(L)'
;YRCQVTSQKFFSGVMKEVKINSKTATIVVNPPPEKADEPVITLDLEAKTVTYQQYQKADELYIGVMNPKDGGKISYQWYRSLKADQSGAEAIDGAKSSNYLPSSEEPGTAYYWCVVTNTNEKATQEKEVSVSTQAVTIVVEEAKAQRPSLGSNANEVKYTKGEEPKAMIVDAWVTDGGTLSYQWYEMADGQWKPIEGAVEKSYKPSTKDSGLFRYKCAVTNTILSGDHSTIDATWFIEVSGPVTDAKPPILLKDLDEEMQTCEMGSGNFITLTVDAKSEDGGKVEYQWF
;
A
#
# COMPACT_ATOMS: atom_id res chain seq x y z
N TYR A 1 -64.48 36.22 2.05
CA TYR A 1 -65.23 36.12 0.82
C TYR A 1 -66.43 35.17 1.01
N ARG A 2 -67.56 35.52 0.45
CA ARG A 2 -68.74 34.65 0.32
C ARG A 2 -69.42 34.91 -1.03
N CYS A 3 -70.07 33.94 -1.57
CA CYS A 3 -70.88 34.08 -2.78
C CYS A 3 -72.37 34.09 -2.44
N GLN A 4 -73.11 35.00 -3.02
CA GLN A 4 -74.55 34.99 -2.97
C GLN A 4 -75.09 34.45 -4.31
N VAL A 5 -75.86 33.38 -4.26
CA VAL A 5 -76.47 32.77 -5.44
C VAL A 5 -77.95 33.17 -5.43
N THR A 6 -78.37 33.77 -6.52
CA THR A 6 -79.77 34.24 -6.71
C THR A 6 -80.41 33.34 -7.78
N SER A 7 -81.59 32.80 -7.46
CA SER A 7 -82.47 32.17 -8.43
C SER A 7 -83.68 33.05 -8.67
N GLN A 8 -83.98 33.35 -9.94
CA GLN A 8 -85.11 34.18 -10.31
C GLN A 8 -86.09 33.38 -11.22
N LYS A 9 -87.37 33.50 -10.97
CA LYS A 9 -88.43 32.88 -11.77
C LYS A 9 -89.56 33.85 -12.00
N PHE A 10 -89.93 34.05 -13.26
CA PHE A 10 -91.09 34.85 -13.62
C PHE A 10 -92.32 33.96 -13.68
N PHE A 11 -93.36 34.29 -12.95
CA PHE A 11 -94.60 33.58 -12.92
C PHE A 11 -95.78 34.53 -12.78
N SER A 12 -96.81 34.43 -13.67
CA SER A 12 -98.05 35.25 -13.65
C SER A 12 -97.84 36.78 -13.50
N GLY A 13 -96.84 37.31 -14.29
CA GLY A 13 -96.50 38.73 -14.26
C GLY A 13 -95.67 39.21 -13.11
N VAL A 14 -95.26 38.35 -12.19
CA VAL A 14 -94.46 38.68 -11.01
C VAL A 14 -93.15 37.94 -11.04
N MET A 15 -92.05 38.68 -10.85
CA MET A 15 -90.71 38.12 -10.65
C MET A 15 -90.56 37.64 -9.20
N LYS A 16 -90.27 36.39 -8.97
CA LYS A 16 -89.85 35.79 -7.67
C LYS A 16 -88.42 35.54 -7.64
N GLU A 17 -87.72 36.00 -6.61
CA GLU A 17 -86.30 35.85 -6.38
C GLU A 17 -86.03 35.15 -5.04
N VAL A 18 -85.12 34.20 -5.02
CA VAL A 18 -84.62 33.53 -3.82
C VAL A 18 -83.06 33.59 -3.85
N LYS A 19 -82.50 34.03 -2.73
CA LYS A 19 -81.09 34.22 -2.52
C LYS A 19 -80.60 33.27 -1.44
N ILE A 20 -79.48 32.61 -1.70
CA ILE A 20 -78.72 31.85 -0.67
C ILE A 20 -77.26 32.31 -0.68
N ASN A 21 -76.63 32.30 0.47
CA ASN A 21 -75.26 32.66 0.63
C ASN A 21 -74.46 31.37 0.81
N SER A 22 -73.27 31.30 0.18
CA SER A 22 -72.29 30.29 0.50
C SER A 22 -71.71 30.42 1.90
N LYS A 23 -70.99 29.41 2.39
CA LYS A 23 -70.13 29.59 3.57
C LYS A 23 -69.11 30.66 3.30
N THR A 24 -68.60 31.29 4.35
CA THR A 24 -67.51 32.27 4.27
C THR A 24 -66.16 31.55 4.11
N ALA A 25 -65.36 31.99 3.15
CA ALA A 25 -63.95 31.65 3.05
C ALA A 25 -63.08 32.84 3.49
N THR A 26 -62.15 32.59 4.39
CA THR A 26 -61.23 33.63 4.84
C THR A 26 -59.89 33.38 4.10
N ILE A 27 -59.37 34.39 3.44
CA ILE A 27 -58.06 34.40 2.83
C ILE A 27 -57.17 35.35 3.62
N VAL A 28 -56.12 34.85 4.19
CA VAL A 28 -55.12 35.68 4.88
C VAL A 28 -53.90 35.80 3.91
N VAL A 29 -53.57 37.06 3.63
CA VAL A 29 -52.36 37.37 2.84
C VAL A 29 -51.33 37.92 3.82
N ASN A 30 -50.28 37.13 4.10
CA ASN A 30 -49.18 37.59 4.92
C ASN A 30 -48.27 38.49 4.09
N PRO A 31 -47.64 39.51 4.69
CA PRO A 31 -46.59 40.27 4.02
C PRO A 31 -45.39 39.36 3.72
N PRO A 32 -44.54 39.67 2.73
CA PRO A 32 -43.30 38.94 2.50
C PRO A 32 -42.39 39.06 3.73
N PRO A 33 -41.52 38.07 4.01
CA PRO A 33 -40.60 38.14 5.13
C PRO A 33 -39.57 39.26 4.92
N GLU A 34 -39.05 39.83 6.01
CA GLU A 34 -38.01 40.85 5.93
C GLU A 34 -36.66 40.21 5.59
N LYS A 35 -36.37 39.03 6.15
CA LYS A 35 -35.14 38.25 5.89
C LYS A 35 -35.45 36.79 5.64
N ALA A 36 -34.53 36.10 4.99
CA ALA A 36 -34.56 34.65 4.87
C ALA A 36 -34.45 33.97 6.25
N ASP A 37 -35.10 32.81 6.42
CA ASP A 37 -34.95 31.99 7.63
C ASP A 37 -33.50 31.50 7.75
N GLU A 38 -33.00 31.44 8.98
CA GLU A 38 -31.69 30.83 9.27
C GLU A 38 -31.73 29.31 8.99
N PRO A 39 -30.75 28.75 8.27
CA PRO A 39 -30.67 27.31 8.05
C PRO A 39 -30.61 26.52 9.35
N VAL A 40 -31.39 25.46 9.46
CA VAL A 40 -31.36 24.57 10.62
C VAL A 40 -30.59 23.31 10.28
N ILE A 41 -29.38 23.17 10.83
CA ILE A 41 -28.56 21.98 10.71
C ILE A 41 -29.14 20.91 11.65
N THR A 42 -29.57 19.78 11.10
CA THR A 42 -30.15 18.63 11.85
C THR A 42 -29.17 17.54 12.13
N LEU A 43 -28.11 17.43 11.30
CA LEU A 43 -26.94 16.58 11.50
C LEU A 43 -25.71 17.42 11.19
N ASP A 44 -24.94 17.75 12.23
CA ASP A 44 -23.72 18.53 12.13
C ASP A 44 -22.50 17.63 12.05
N LEU A 45 -21.37 18.18 11.61
CA LEU A 45 -20.08 17.53 11.72
C LEU A 45 -19.68 17.43 13.20
N GLU A 46 -19.08 16.31 13.58
CA GLU A 46 -18.46 16.19 14.90
C GLU A 46 -17.10 16.91 14.90
N ALA A 47 -16.84 17.73 15.90
CA ALA A 47 -15.54 18.35 16.13
C ALA A 47 -14.56 17.27 16.62
N LYS A 48 -14.11 16.40 15.72
CA LYS A 48 -13.18 15.29 15.98
C LYS A 48 -11.99 15.34 15.04
N THR A 49 -10.92 14.64 15.44
CA THR A 49 -9.78 14.36 14.57
C THR A 49 -9.92 12.97 14.00
N VAL A 50 -9.79 12.85 12.70
CA VAL A 50 -9.74 11.56 11.98
C VAL A 50 -8.40 11.47 11.27
N THR A 51 -7.73 10.33 11.43
CA THR A 51 -6.41 10.09 10.82
C THR A 51 -6.52 9.04 9.73
N TYR A 52 -5.94 9.34 8.58
CA TYR A 52 -5.80 8.42 7.45
C TYR A 52 -4.32 8.29 7.09
N GLN A 53 -3.95 7.14 6.54
CA GLN A 53 -2.67 7.02 5.84
C GLN A 53 -2.79 7.67 4.45
N GLN A 54 -1.70 8.17 3.93
CA GLN A 54 -1.64 8.71 2.57
C GLN A 54 -2.20 7.69 1.56
N TYR A 55 -3.08 8.14 0.66
CA TYR A 55 -3.85 7.36 -0.32
C TYR A 55 -4.87 6.36 0.29
N GLN A 56 -5.04 6.31 1.60
CA GLN A 56 -6.15 5.57 2.20
C GLN A 56 -7.46 6.24 1.82
N LYS A 57 -8.48 5.46 1.43
CA LYS A 57 -9.82 6.01 1.17
C LYS A 57 -10.38 6.66 2.43
N ALA A 58 -10.65 7.96 2.35
CA ALA A 58 -11.30 8.69 3.44
C ALA A 58 -12.81 8.38 3.50
N ASP A 59 -13.41 8.63 4.66
CA ASP A 59 -14.85 8.60 4.81
C ASP A 59 -15.46 9.89 4.30
N GLU A 60 -16.67 9.78 3.75
CA GLU A 60 -17.44 10.93 3.28
C GLU A 60 -17.96 11.73 4.46
N LEU A 61 -17.74 13.03 4.44
CA LEU A 61 -18.35 13.98 5.37
C LEU A 61 -19.78 14.26 4.91
N TYR A 62 -20.73 14.23 5.83
CA TYR A 62 -22.14 14.44 5.53
C TYR A 62 -22.80 15.34 6.57
N ILE A 63 -23.66 16.25 6.09
CA ILE A 63 -24.48 17.12 6.94
C ILE A 63 -25.96 17.00 6.58
N GLY A 64 -26.82 17.11 7.57
CA GLY A 64 -28.27 17.16 7.39
C GLY A 64 -28.80 18.56 7.65
N VAL A 65 -29.68 19.02 6.79
CA VAL A 65 -30.31 20.36 6.90
C VAL A 65 -31.82 20.24 6.73
N MET A 66 -32.59 20.94 7.57
CA MET A 66 -34.03 21.02 7.44
C MET A 66 -34.41 21.98 6.29
N ASN A 67 -35.43 21.61 5.52
CA ASN A 67 -35.99 22.52 4.52
C ASN A 67 -36.50 23.81 5.19
N PRO A 68 -36.16 25.01 4.67
CA PRO A 68 -36.60 26.28 5.25
C PRO A 68 -38.12 26.45 5.13
N LYS A 69 -38.74 26.97 6.19
CA LYS A 69 -40.20 27.17 6.23
C LYS A 69 -40.68 28.37 5.43
N ASP A 70 -39.77 29.30 5.14
CA ASP A 70 -40.02 30.49 4.34
C ASP A 70 -40.10 30.21 2.83
N GLY A 71 -39.84 28.96 2.40
CA GLY A 71 -39.83 28.55 1.01
C GLY A 71 -38.56 28.93 0.24
N GLY A 72 -37.50 29.31 0.95
CA GLY A 72 -36.19 29.57 0.38
C GLY A 72 -35.49 28.30 -0.13
N LYS A 73 -34.32 28.46 -0.69
CA LYS A 73 -33.49 27.38 -1.25
C LYS A 73 -32.20 27.23 -0.46
N ILE A 74 -31.90 26.00 -0.03
CA ILE A 74 -30.63 25.67 0.61
C ILE A 74 -29.55 25.45 -0.45
N SER A 75 -28.39 26.03 -0.19
CA SER A 75 -27.14 25.77 -0.91
C SER A 75 -26.02 25.47 0.07
N TYR A 76 -24.97 24.83 -0.42
CA TYR A 76 -23.83 24.37 0.36
C TYR A 76 -22.55 24.86 -0.28
N GLN A 77 -21.54 25.15 0.55
CA GLN A 77 -20.17 25.37 0.11
C GLN A 77 -19.24 24.82 1.17
N TRP A 78 -18.42 23.84 0.79
CA TRP A 78 -17.36 23.31 1.65
C TRP A 78 -16.12 24.18 1.59
N TYR A 79 -15.47 24.28 2.75
CA TYR A 79 -14.23 25.01 2.93
C TYR A 79 -13.17 24.15 3.55
N ARG A 80 -11.92 24.48 3.25
CA ARG A 80 -10.71 23.87 3.82
C ARG A 80 -9.80 24.97 4.38
N SER A 81 -9.14 24.70 5.51
CA SER A 81 -8.02 25.49 6.02
C SER A 81 -6.93 24.56 6.54
N LEU A 82 -5.67 25.03 6.48
CA LEU A 82 -4.54 24.36 7.12
C LEU A 82 -4.31 24.81 8.56
N LYS A 83 -5.13 25.75 9.06
CA LYS A 83 -5.05 26.33 10.40
C LYS A 83 -6.31 26.06 11.20
N ALA A 84 -6.12 25.73 12.49
CA ALA A 84 -7.20 25.43 13.40
C ALA A 84 -8.18 26.61 13.63
N ASP A 85 -7.69 27.84 13.53
CA ASP A 85 -8.49 29.05 13.64
C ASP A 85 -9.26 29.40 12.34
N GLN A 86 -9.18 28.51 11.35
CA GLN A 86 -9.80 28.64 10.03
C GLN A 86 -9.29 29.86 9.22
N SER A 87 -8.23 30.53 9.67
CA SER A 87 -7.63 31.63 8.90
C SER A 87 -7.00 31.10 7.62
N GLY A 88 -7.13 31.85 6.51
CA GLY A 88 -6.71 31.40 5.20
C GLY A 88 -7.60 30.30 4.61
N ALA A 89 -8.87 30.28 5.01
CA ALA A 89 -9.85 29.36 4.46
C ALA A 89 -10.03 29.53 2.95
N GLU A 90 -10.09 28.42 2.25
CA GLU A 90 -10.33 28.36 0.82
C GLU A 90 -11.64 27.60 0.55
N ALA A 91 -12.49 28.17 -0.30
CA ALA A 91 -13.65 27.46 -0.80
C ALA A 91 -13.19 26.32 -1.72
N ILE A 92 -13.69 25.11 -1.46
CA ILE A 92 -13.35 23.94 -2.28
C ILE A 92 -14.19 24.01 -3.55
N ASP A 93 -13.52 24.07 -4.69
CA ASP A 93 -14.22 24.17 -5.98
C ASP A 93 -15.11 22.96 -6.24
N GLY A 94 -16.33 23.22 -6.72
CA GLY A 94 -17.32 22.19 -7.00
C GLY A 94 -17.95 21.51 -5.78
N ALA A 95 -17.49 21.75 -4.55
CA ALA A 95 -18.01 21.12 -3.33
C ALA A 95 -19.27 21.84 -2.84
N LYS A 96 -20.40 21.62 -3.55
CA LYS A 96 -21.71 22.27 -3.34
C LYS A 96 -22.85 21.33 -2.97
N SER A 97 -22.50 20.14 -2.44
CA SER A 97 -23.47 19.14 -1.98
C SER A 97 -23.50 19.07 -0.45
N SER A 98 -24.53 18.41 0.12
CA SER A 98 -24.62 18.11 1.55
C SER A 98 -23.55 17.13 2.05
N ASN A 99 -22.75 16.57 1.14
CA ASN A 99 -21.65 15.66 1.40
C ASN A 99 -20.38 16.11 0.69
N TYR A 100 -19.25 15.72 1.25
CA TYR A 100 -17.93 15.97 0.69
C TYR A 100 -16.97 14.83 1.02
N LEU A 101 -16.19 14.36 0.04
CA LEU A 101 -15.15 13.36 0.23
C LEU A 101 -13.78 14.04 0.26
N PRO A 102 -13.11 14.09 1.44
CA PRO A 102 -11.78 14.68 1.55
C PRO A 102 -10.73 13.84 0.81
N SER A 103 -9.72 14.50 0.24
CA SER A 103 -8.53 13.81 -0.31
C SER A 103 -7.57 13.42 0.80
N SER A 104 -6.94 12.26 0.65
CA SER A 104 -5.85 11.76 1.48
C SER A 104 -4.53 11.65 0.70
N GLU A 105 -4.40 12.34 -0.43
CA GLU A 105 -3.21 12.26 -1.29
C GLU A 105 -2.01 12.99 -0.70
N GLU A 106 -2.26 14.14 -0.03
CA GLU A 106 -1.21 14.97 0.55
C GLU A 106 -1.14 14.81 2.07
N PRO A 107 0.02 14.41 2.63
CA PRO A 107 0.24 14.38 4.06
C PRO A 107 0.09 15.75 4.70
N GLY A 108 -0.45 15.76 5.92
CA GLY A 108 -0.63 17.00 6.69
C GLY A 108 -1.93 17.04 7.46
N THR A 109 -2.21 18.18 8.08
CA THR A 109 -3.44 18.42 8.84
C THR A 109 -4.27 19.48 8.13
N ALA A 110 -5.57 19.21 7.94
CA ALA A 110 -6.53 20.14 7.37
C ALA A 110 -7.84 20.13 8.15
N TYR A 111 -8.51 21.25 8.14
CA TYR A 111 -9.79 21.50 8.80
C TYR A 111 -10.86 21.72 7.74
N TYR A 112 -11.97 20.98 7.82
CA TYR A 112 -13.05 21.02 6.86
C TYR A 112 -14.35 21.38 7.53
N TRP A 113 -15.14 22.25 6.93
CA TRP A 113 -16.50 22.61 7.36
C TRP A 113 -17.34 23.01 6.15
N CYS A 114 -18.65 23.08 6.35
CA CYS A 114 -19.58 23.52 5.32
C CYS A 114 -20.30 24.80 5.77
N VAL A 115 -20.41 25.72 4.87
CA VAL A 115 -21.33 26.88 5.00
C VAL A 115 -22.64 26.54 4.29
N VAL A 116 -23.75 26.60 5.03
CA VAL A 116 -25.09 26.36 4.54
C VAL A 116 -25.78 27.69 4.39
N THR A 117 -26.29 27.98 3.23
CA THR A 117 -27.02 29.26 2.95
C THR A 117 -28.46 28.97 2.54
N ASN A 118 -29.38 29.66 3.17
CA ASN A 118 -30.77 29.76 2.69
C ASN A 118 -30.94 31.06 1.89
N THR A 119 -31.39 30.94 0.64
CA THR A 119 -31.70 32.07 -0.23
C THR A 119 -33.20 32.15 -0.44
N ASN A 120 -33.85 33.23 0.05
CA ASN A 120 -35.26 33.51 -0.17
C ASN A 120 -35.43 34.79 -0.98
N GLU A 121 -35.71 34.65 -2.28
CA GLU A 121 -35.92 35.79 -3.19
C GLU A 121 -37.11 36.68 -2.84
N LYS A 122 -38.01 36.20 -2.01
CA LYS A 122 -39.18 36.97 -1.54
C LYS A 122 -38.87 37.87 -0.34
N ALA A 123 -37.70 37.66 0.32
CA ALA A 123 -37.30 38.51 1.42
C ALA A 123 -37.02 39.94 0.93
N THR A 124 -37.45 40.96 1.73
CA THR A 124 -37.41 42.35 1.32
C THR A 124 -36.09 43.05 1.64
N GLN A 125 -35.33 42.54 2.63
CA GLN A 125 -34.08 43.14 3.10
C GLN A 125 -32.92 42.16 2.93
N GLU A 126 -32.86 41.11 3.73
CA GLU A 126 -31.77 40.12 3.73
C GLU A 126 -32.22 38.83 3.08
N LYS A 127 -31.86 38.65 1.81
CA LYS A 127 -32.27 37.49 1.00
C LYS A 127 -31.49 36.23 1.31
N GLU A 128 -30.23 36.33 1.81
CA GLU A 128 -29.36 35.24 2.10
C GLU A 128 -28.94 35.22 3.56
N VAL A 129 -29.14 34.10 4.22
CA VAL A 129 -28.68 33.86 5.59
C VAL A 129 -27.90 32.56 5.62
N SER A 130 -26.72 32.58 6.27
CA SER A 130 -25.81 31.47 6.28
C SER A 130 -25.44 31.03 7.69
N VAL A 131 -25.24 29.74 7.88
CA VAL A 131 -24.73 29.09 9.09
C VAL A 131 -23.59 28.18 8.73
N SER A 132 -22.56 28.17 9.55
CA SER A 132 -21.41 27.22 9.39
C SER A 132 -21.62 26.02 10.29
N THR A 133 -21.22 24.83 9.80
CA THR A 133 -21.10 23.62 10.62
C THR A 133 -19.88 23.73 11.55
N GLN A 134 -19.76 22.80 12.50
CA GLN A 134 -18.52 22.55 13.18
C GLN A 134 -17.45 22.10 12.16
N ALA A 135 -16.18 22.25 12.53
CA ALA A 135 -15.07 21.77 11.70
C ALA A 135 -14.62 20.39 12.17
N VAL A 136 -14.39 19.48 11.19
CA VAL A 136 -13.67 18.22 11.41
C VAL A 136 -12.21 18.41 11.08
N THR A 137 -11.33 17.84 11.90
CA THR A 137 -9.89 17.80 11.65
C THR A 137 -9.53 16.49 10.95
N ILE A 138 -8.87 16.58 9.80
CA ILE A 138 -8.34 15.42 9.07
C ILE A 138 -6.83 15.51 9.08
N VAL A 139 -6.20 14.44 9.57
CA VAL A 139 -4.76 14.24 9.55
C VAL A 139 -4.45 13.15 8.53
N VAL A 140 -3.60 13.46 7.57
CA VAL A 140 -3.06 12.48 6.63
C VAL A 140 -1.61 12.23 7.00
N GLU A 141 -1.33 11.02 7.45
CA GLU A 141 0.04 10.58 7.76
C GLU A 141 0.72 10.07 6.49
N GLU A 142 2.00 10.38 6.36
CA GLU A 142 2.82 9.90 5.24
C GLU A 142 2.89 8.36 5.26
N ALA A 143 2.49 7.73 4.16
CA ALA A 143 2.62 6.29 4.04
C ALA A 143 4.08 5.88 3.93
N LYS A 144 4.47 4.83 4.69
CA LYS A 144 5.81 4.25 4.68
C LYS A 144 5.77 2.84 4.11
N ALA A 145 6.71 2.56 3.20
CA ALA A 145 6.84 1.24 2.62
C ALA A 145 7.24 0.19 3.66
N GLN A 146 6.48 -0.89 3.73
CA GLN A 146 6.81 -2.03 4.56
C GLN A 146 8.08 -2.71 4.03
N ARG A 147 8.97 -3.11 4.94
CA ARG A 147 10.12 -3.95 4.56
C ARG A 147 9.62 -5.30 4.07
N PRO A 148 10.07 -5.78 2.88
CA PRO A 148 9.65 -7.08 2.38
C PRO A 148 9.99 -8.21 3.36
N SER A 149 9.10 -9.19 3.48
CA SER A 149 9.36 -10.45 4.17
C SER A 149 9.96 -11.44 3.20
N LEU A 150 10.91 -12.25 3.68
CA LEU A 150 11.54 -13.31 2.91
C LEU A 150 11.11 -14.67 3.45
N GLY A 151 10.80 -15.61 2.54
CA GLY A 151 10.63 -17.02 2.83
C GLY A 151 11.96 -17.75 3.05
N SER A 152 11.87 -19.06 3.30
CA SER A 152 13.07 -19.91 3.40
C SER A 152 13.70 -20.08 2.04
N ASN A 153 14.95 -19.62 1.89
CA ASN A 153 15.77 -19.85 0.72
C ASN A 153 16.90 -20.82 1.08
N ALA A 154 17.24 -21.73 0.16
CA ALA A 154 18.47 -22.54 0.28
C ALA A 154 19.66 -21.62 0.02
N ASN A 155 20.42 -21.30 1.08
CA ASN A 155 21.49 -20.30 1.02
C ASN A 155 22.83 -20.84 0.55
N GLU A 156 23.04 -22.17 0.59
CA GLU A 156 24.27 -22.83 0.18
C GLU A 156 23.96 -23.89 -0.85
N VAL A 157 24.65 -23.82 -2.00
CA VAL A 157 24.49 -24.79 -3.10
C VAL A 157 25.86 -25.14 -3.64
N LYS A 158 26.05 -26.42 -3.94
CA LYS A 158 27.28 -26.95 -4.50
C LYS A 158 27.05 -27.49 -5.90
N TYR A 159 27.97 -27.18 -6.80
CA TYR A 159 27.98 -27.66 -8.18
C TYR A 159 29.37 -28.18 -8.56
N THR A 160 29.40 -29.02 -9.58
CA THR A 160 30.61 -29.34 -10.29
C THR A 160 30.79 -28.38 -11.47
N LYS A 161 32.03 -28.05 -11.81
CA LYS A 161 32.35 -27.18 -12.96
C LYS A 161 31.67 -27.68 -14.23
N GLY A 162 30.88 -26.80 -14.88
CA GLY A 162 30.12 -27.11 -16.09
C GLY A 162 28.77 -27.79 -15.84
N GLU A 163 28.39 -28.08 -14.59
CA GLU A 163 27.08 -28.60 -14.25
C GLU A 163 26.00 -27.52 -14.53
N GLU A 164 24.84 -27.92 -15.04
CA GLU A 164 23.71 -27.00 -15.27
C GLU A 164 23.12 -26.51 -13.92
N PRO A 165 23.23 -25.20 -13.61
CA PRO A 165 22.79 -24.71 -12.31
C PRO A 165 21.27 -24.56 -12.24
N LYS A 166 20.71 -24.79 -11.07
CA LYS A 166 19.34 -24.44 -10.75
C LYS A 166 19.23 -22.92 -10.53
N ALA A 167 18.09 -22.37 -10.88
CA ALA A 167 17.83 -20.96 -10.58
C ALA A 167 17.71 -20.73 -9.06
N MET A 168 18.40 -19.72 -8.57
CA MET A 168 18.13 -19.11 -7.26
C MET A 168 16.83 -18.35 -7.37
N ILE A 169 15.88 -18.58 -6.47
CA ILE A 169 14.55 -17.96 -6.49
C ILE A 169 14.35 -17.24 -5.17
N VAL A 170 13.96 -15.99 -5.24
CA VAL A 170 13.58 -15.21 -4.06
C VAL A 170 12.10 -15.41 -3.80
N ASP A 171 11.77 -15.93 -2.62
CA ASP A 171 10.41 -15.93 -2.09
C ASP A 171 10.24 -14.70 -1.20
N ALA A 172 9.48 -13.70 -1.67
CA ALA A 172 9.29 -12.43 -0.98
C ALA A 172 7.85 -11.94 -1.13
N TRP A 173 7.34 -11.27 -0.07
CA TRP A 173 6.01 -10.68 -0.07
C TRP A 173 5.94 -9.43 0.80
N VAL A 174 4.91 -8.60 0.56
CA VAL A 174 4.48 -7.46 1.36
C VAL A 174 2.97 -7.48 1.55
N THR A 175 2.46 -6.75 2.52
CA THR A 175 1.02 -6.67 2.83
C THR A 175 0.46 -5.25 2.74
N ASP A 176 1.30 -4.27 2.40
CA ASP A 176 0.96 -2.84 2.27
C ASP A 176 0.44 -2.43 0.87
N GLY A 177 0.31 -3.40 -0.03
CA GLY A 177 -0.12 -3.15 -1.42
C GLY A 177 0.97 -2.59 -2.33
N GLY A 178 2.21 -2.52 -1.86
CA GLY A 178 3.35 -2.08 -2.65
C GLY A 178 3.76 -3.08 -3.73
N THR A 179 4.63 -2.65 -4.61
CA THR A 179 5.16 -3.44 -5.73
C THR A 179 6.59 -3.86 -5.45
N LEU A 180 6.87 -5.17 -5.58
CA LEU A 180 8.21 -5.70 -5.42
C LEU A 180 9.01 -5.59 -6.72
N SER A 181 10.26 -5.13 -6.60
CA SER A 181 11.27 -5.16 -7.64
C SER A 181 12.53 -5.86 -7.15
N TYR A 182 13.36 -6.35 -8.08
CA TYR A 182 14.52 -7.17 -7.78
C TYR A 182 15.73 -6.66 -8.52
N GLN A 183 16.90 -6.75 -7.90
CA GLN A 183 18.19 -6.56 -8.55
C GLN A 183 19.18 -7.53 -7.96
N TRP A 184 19.79 -8.35 -8.83
CA TRP A 184 20.84 -9.29 -8.46
C TRP A 184 22.21 -8.66 -8.50
N TYR A 185 23.05 -9.11 -7.59
CA TYR A 185 24.44 -8.69 -7.46
C TYR A 185 25.32 -9.92 -7.27
N GLU A 186 26.55 -9.82 -7.74
CA GLU A 186 27.63 -10.75 -7.41
C GLU A 186 28.72 -10.05 -6.61
N MET A 187 29.42 -10.81 -5.77
CA MET A 187 30.57 -10.33 -5.03
C MET A 187 31.81 -10.47 -5.91
N ALA A 188 32.41 -9.36 -6.30
CA ALA A 188 33.65 -9.29 -7.03
C ALA A 188 34.58 -8.27 -6.40
N ASP A 189 35.87 -8.66 -6.18
CA ASP A 189 36.86 -7.78 -5.54
C ASP A 189 36.44 -7.23 -4.17
N GLY A 190 35.72 -8.04 -3.40
CA GLY A 190 35.19 -7.64 -2.08
C GLY A 190 34.02 -6.65 -2.09
N GLN A 191 33.45 -6.36 -3.26
CA GLN A 191 32.32 -5.44 -3.43
C GLN A 191 31.17 -6.11 -4.17
N TRP A 192 29.93 -5.70 -3.82
CA TRP A 192 28.73 -6.11 -4.53
C TRP A 192 28.60 -5.32 -5.83
N LYS A 193 28.69 -6.01 -6.97
CA LYS A 193 28.51 -5.44 -8.31
C LYS A 193 27.15 -5.86 -8.86
N PRO A 194 26.32 -4.92 -9.36
CA PRO A 194 25.04 -5.29 -9.96
C PRO A 194 25.28 -6.12 -11.22
N ILE A 195 24.46 -7.16 -11.38
CA ILE A 195 24.43 -7.97 -12.60
C ILE A 195 23.46 -7.30 -13.56
N GLU A 196 23.95 -6.83 -14.69
CA GLU A 196 23.17 -6.10 -15.67
C GLU A 196 22.01 -6.95 -16.21
N GLY A 197 20.79 -6.37 -16.22
CA GLY A 197 19.58 -7.04 -16.69
C GLY A 197 19.01 -8.12 -15.75
N ALA A 198 19.66 -8.42 -14.62
CA ALA A 198 19.19 -9.41 -13.66
C ALA A 198 18.20 -8.78 -12.68
N VAL A 199 16.97 -8.50 -13.15
CA VAL A 199 15.89 -7.80 -12.41
C VAL A 199 14.67 -8.68 -12.13
N GLU A 200 14.76 -9.98 -12.41
CA GLU A 200 13.71 -10.94 -12.16
C GLU A 200 13.83 -11.54 -10.75
N LYS A 201 12.74 -12.10 -10.21
CA LYS A 201 12.76 -12.79 -8.92
C LYS A 201 13.66 -14.03 -8.87
N SER A 202 14.21 -14.44 -10.01
CA SER A 202 15.10 -15.59 -10.11
C SER A 202 16.33 -15.25 -10.95
N TYR A 203 17.46 -15.90 -10.61
CA TYR A 203 18.71 -15.78 -11.33
C TYR A 203 19.43 -17.13 -11.39
N LYS A 204 20.03 -17.49 -12.54
CA LYS A 204 20.88 -18.67 -12.70
C LYS A 204 22.35 -18.28 -12.55
N PRO A 205 23.07 -18.79 -11.54
CA PRO A 205 24.48 -18.51 -11.38
C PRO A 205 25.31 -19.19 -12.47
N SER A 206 26.54 -18.74 -12.70
CA SER A 206 27.47 -19.39 -13.59
C SER A 206 28.21 -20.54 -12.85
N THR A 207 28.43 -21.67 -13.54
CA THR A 207 29.25 -22.81 -13.09
C THR A 207 30.46 -23.03 -13.98
N LYS A 208 30.79 -22.07 -14.84
CA LYS A 208 31.87 -22.17 -15.81
C LYS A 208 33.26 -22.22 -15.16
N ASP A 209 33.42 -21.56 -14.04
CA ASP A 209 34.67 -21.47 -13.30
C ASP A 209 34.51 -22.06 -11.91
N SER A 210 35.58 -22.77 -11.42
CA SER A 210 35.61 -23.29 -10.07
C SER A 210 35.88 -22.16 -9.07
N GLY A 211 35.27 -22.21 -7.91
CA GLY A 211 35.47 -21.22 -6.88
C GLY A 211 34.30 -21.09 -5.89
N LEU A 212 34.44 -20.11 -5.01
CA LEU A 212 33.37 -19.71 -4.08
C LEU A 212 32.75 -18.40 -4.56
N PHE A 213 31.48 -18.44 -4.89
CA PHE A 213 30.74 -17.30 -5.39
C PHE A 213 29.68 -16.86 -4.37
N ARG A 214 29.47 -15.57 -4.29
CA ARG A 214 28.43 -14.99 -3.44
C ARG A 214 27.52 -14.14 -4.30
N TYR A 215 26.23 -14.39 -4.17
CA TYR A 215 25.18 -13.61 -4.83
C TYR A 215 24.25 -13.01 -3.79
N LYS A 216 23.67 -11.87 -4.10
CA LYS A 216 22.54 -11.34 -3.38
C LYS A 216 21.51 -10.79 -4.34
N CYS A 217 20.25 -10.85 -3.90
CA CYS A 217 19.15 -10.15 -4.54
C CYS A 217 18.64 -9.07 -3.59
N ALA A 218 18.73 -7.82 -3.99
CA ALA A 218 18.03 -6.71 -3.32
C ALA A 218 16.57 -6.75 -3.75
N VAL A 219 15.68 -6.94 -2.78
CA VAL A 219 14.22 -6.93 -2.96
C VAL A 219 13.71 -5.62 -2.43
N THR A 220 13.19 -4.78 -3.30
CA THR A 220 12.67 -3.45 -2.96
C THR A 220 11.16 -3.42 -3.09
N ASN A 221 10.48 -3.05 -2.01
CA ASN A 221 9.07 -2.69 -2.01
C ASN A 221 8.93 -1.20 -2.27
N THR A 222 8.08 -0.82 -3.23
CA THR A 222 7.74 0.58 -3.51
C THR A 222 6.24 0.73 -3.45
N ILE A 223 5.76 1.66 -2.62
CA ILE A 223 4.34 2.00 -2.49
C ILE A 223 3.97 3.19 -3.37
N LEU A 224 2.68 3.50 -3.44
CA LEU A 224 2.11 4.53 -4.33
C LEU A 224 2.71 5.94 -4.09
N SER A 225 3.11 6.27 -2.86
CA SER A 225 3.78 7.55 -2.54
C SER A 225 5.20 7.66 -3.12
N GLY A 226 5.77 6.56 -3.62
CA GLY A 226 7.17 6.47 -4.04
C GLY A 226 8.14 6.12 -2.91
N ASP A 227 7.66 6.06 -1.65
CA ASP A 227 8.48 5.56 -0.55
C ASP A 227 8.83 4.09 -0.76
N HIS A 228 10.02 3.69 -0.35
CA HIS A 228 10.52 2.35 -0.61
C HIS A 228 11.33 1.78 0.55
N SER A 229 11.33 0.46 0.65
CA SER A 229 12.11 -0.28 1.63
C SER A 229 12.72 -1.52 1.00
N THR A 230 13.97 -1.83 1.34
CA THR A 230 14.75 -2.90 0.70
C THR A 230 15.25 -3.92 1.72
N ILE A 231 15.28 -5.19 1.30
CA ILE A 231 15.91 -6.30 2.02
C ILE A 231 16.79 -7.09 1.06
N ASP A 232 17.93 -7.62 1.54
CA ASP A 232 18.80 -8.47 0.76
C ASP A 232 18.57 -9.96 1.10
N ALA A 233 18.41 -10.80 0.07
CA ALA A 233 18.50 -12.25 0.13
C ALA A 233 19.85 -12.69 -0.44
N THR A 234 20.60 -13.59 0.25
CA THR A 234 21.96 -13.96 -0.11
C THR A 234 22.12 -15.44 -0.36
N TRP A 235 23.04 -15.81 -1.28
CA TRP A 235 23.42 -17.17 -1.61
C TRP A 235 24.92 -17.35 -1.63
N PHE A 236 25.36 -18.56 -1.26
CA PHE A 236 26.73 -19.01 -1.33
C PHE A 236 26.77 -20.21 -2.29
N ILE A 237 27.56 -20.11 -3.35
CA ILE A 237 27.71 -21.13 -4.38
C ILE A 237 29.13 -21.60 -4.37
N GLU A 238 29.33 -22.91 -4.17
CA GLU A 238 30.63 -23.59 -4.33
C GLU A 238 30.62 -24.35 -5.65
N VAL A 239 31.55 -24.03 -6.54
CA VAL A 239 31.78 -24.78 -7.79
C VAL A 239 33.09 -25.49 -7.69
N SER A 240 33.04 -26.81 -7.49
CA SER A 240 34.20 -27.67 -7.42
C SER A 240 34.77 -27.93 -8.82
N GLY A 241 36.07 -28.15 -8.92
CA GLY A 241 36.66 -28.62 -10.17
C GLY A 241 36.08 -29.98 -10.58
N PRO A 242 36.31 -30.43 -11.84
CA PRO A 242 35.92 -31.77 -12.24
C PRO A 242 36.56 -32.76 -11.30
N VAL A 243 35.79 -33.75 -10.85
CA VAL A 243 36.35 -34.89 -10.14
C VAL A 243 37.22 -35.65 -11.16
N THR A 244 38.51 -35.53 -11.06
CA THR A 244 39.44 -36.35 -11.86
C THR A 244 39.60 -37.68 -11.15
N ASP A 245 39.69 -38.77 -11.93
CA ASP A 245 40.04 -40.09 -11.37
C ASP A 245 41.32 -39.97 -10.52
N ALA A 246 41.31 -40.67 -9.39
CA ALA A 246 42.48 -40.69 -8.52
C ALA A 246 43.71 -41.23 -9.32
N LYS A 247 44.79 -40.50 -9.24
CA LYS A 247 46.04 -40.98 -9.85
C LYS A 247 46.61 -42.13 -9.02
N PRO A 248 47.27 -43.12 -9.67
CA PRO A 248 47.98 -44.14 -8.94
C PRO A 248 49.02 -43.51 -7.99
N PRO A 249 49.15 -44.01 -6.76
CA PRO A 249 50.21 -43.55 -5.87
C PRO A 249 51.58 -43.82 -6.44
N ILE A 250 52.45 -42.87 -6.18
CA ILE A 250 53.89 -43.04 -6.54
C ILE A 250 54.61 -43.63 -5.34
N LEU A 251 55.23 -44.77 -5.52
CA LEU A 251 56.12 -45.34 -4.51
C LEU A 251 57.41 -44.52 -4.40
N LEU A 252 57.65 -43.99 -3.21
CA LEU A 252 58.87 -43.27 -2.85
C LEU A 252 59.94 -44.26 -2.35
N LYS A 253 59.50 -45.35 -1.75
CA LYS A 253 60.28 -46.47 -1.28
C LYS A 253 59.50 -47.75 -1.53
N ASP A 254 60.10 -48.67 -2.25
CA ASP A 254 59.58 -50.02 -2.54
C ASP A 254 60.31 -51.07 -1.68
N LEU A 255 59.80 -52.31 -1.67
CA LEU A 255 60.47 -53.45 -1.03
C LEU A 255 61.68 -53.85 -1.82
N ASP A 256 62.71 -54.23 -1.08
CA ASP A 256 63.88 -54.84 -1.74
C ASP A 256 63.48 -56.21 -2.32
N GLU A 257 63.75 -56.43 -3.58
CA GLU A 257 63.53 -57.74 -4.27
C GLU A 257 64.48 -58.83 -3.83
N GLU A 258 65.55 -58.51 -3.07
CA GLU A 258 66.48 -59.46 -2.56
C GLU A 258 65.92 -60.32 -1.42
N MET A 259 66.18 -61.59 -1.46
CA MET A 259 65.75 -62.54 -0.43
C MET A 259 66.40 -62.17 0.90
N GLN A 260 65.55 -61.71 1.86
CA GLN A 260 66.00 -61.42 3.23
C GLN A 260 65.84 -62.69 4.08
N THR A 261 66.88 -63.11 4.74
CA THR A 261 66.88 -64.29 5.62
C THR A 261 67.08 -63.85 7.10
N CYS A 262 66.37 -64.48 8.02
CA CYS A 262 66.61 -64.39 9.44
C CYS A 262 66.62 -65.77 10.08
N GLU A 263 67.48 -65.95 11.09
CA GLU A 263 67.54 -67.20 11.82
C GLU A 263 66.47 -67.29 12.87
N MET A 264 65.80 -68.45 12.95
CA MET A 264 64.76 -68.69 13.93
C MET A 264 65.36 -68.65 15.34
N GLY A 265 64.79 -67.76 16.23
CA GLY A 265 65.24 -67.57 17.59
C GLY A 265 66.38 -66.57 17.81
N SER A 266 66.89 -65.93 16.77
CA SER A 266 67.97 -64.93 16.84
C SER A 266 67.57 -63.60 17.49
N GLY A 267 66.22 -63.32 17.67
CA GLY A 267 65.76 -62.07 18.10
C GLY A 267 65.84 -60.92 17.06
N ASN A 268 66.36 -61.20 15.90
CA ASN A 268 66.45 -60.24 14.80
C ASN A 268 65.18 -60.26 13.97
N PHE A 269 64.55 -59.08 13.83
CA PHE A 269 63.36 -58.89 13.04
C PHE A 269 63.70 -58.16 11.75
N ILE A 270 63.18 -58.64 10.62
CA ILE A 270 63.20 -57.91 9.34
C ILE A 270 62.08 -56.91 9.33
N THR A 271 62.46 -55.66 9.15
CA THR A 271 61.42 -54.59 8.96
C THR A 271 61.20 -54.29 7.49
N LEU A 272 60.01 -54.59 7.02
CA LEU A 272 59.63 -54.24 5.65
C LEU A 272 59.08 -52.82 5.67
N THR A 273 59.50 -51.92 4.77
CA THR A 273 59.11 -50.57 4.71
C THR A 273 58.73 -50.19 3.28
N VAL A 274 57.53 -49.64 3.11
CA VAL A 274 57.06 -49.05 1.85
C VAL A 274 56.63 -47.59 2.16
N ASP A 275 56.99 -46.69 1.28
CA ASP A 275 56.50 -45.29 1.33
C ASP A 275 55.99 -44.90 -0.04
N ALA A 276 54.87 -44.13 -0.01
CA ALA A 276 54.17 -43.65 -1.20
C ALA A 276 53.57 -42.27 -1.00
N LYS A 277 53.43 -41.52 -2.07
CA LYS A 277 52.72 -40.23 -2.09
C LYS A 277 51.62 -40.22 -3.15
N SER A 278 50.58 -39.42 -2.90
CA SER A 278 49.60 -39.01 -3.90
C SER A 278 50.09 -37.74 -4.59
N GLU A 279 49.95 -37.63 -5.92
CA GLU A 279 50.22 -36.41 -6.69
C GLU A 279 49.00 -35.50 -6.80
N ASP A 280 47.83 -36.04 -6.59
CA ASP A 280 46.53 -35.33 -6.72
C ASP A 280 45.95 -34.89 -5.38
N GLY A 281 46.72 -35.02 -4.29
CA GLY A 281 46.31 -34.68 -2.93
C GLY A 281 45.38 -35.71 -2.29
N GLY A 282 45.20 -36.87 -2.89
CA GLY A 282 44.45 -37.99 -2.33
C GLY A 282 45.12 -38.59 -1.09
N LYS A 283 44.36 -39.31 -0.27
CA LYS A 283 44.85 -40.06 0.89
C LYS A 283 45.50 -41.37 0.43
N VAL A 284 46.70 -41.66 0.91
CA VAL A 284 47.39 -42.96 0.67
C VAL A 284 47.07 -43.88 1.83
N GLU A 285 46.64 -45.11 1.56
CA GLU A 285 46.40 -46.17 2.53
C GLU A 285 47.24 -47.37 2.17
N TYR A 286 47.78 -48.11 3.17
CA TYR A 286 48.61 -49.24 3.01
C TYR A 286 47.95 -50.50 3.55
N GLN A 287 48.08 -51.62 2.81
CA GLN A 287 47.62 -52.92 3.30
C GLN A 287 48.74 -53.97 2.96
N TRP A 288 49.13 -54.70 4.00
CA TRP A 288 50.10 -55.84 3.87
C TRP A 288 49.33 -57.14 3.72
N PHE A 289 49.85 -58.00 2.85
CA PHE A 289 49.28 -59.30 2.58
C PHE A 289 50.34 -60.42 2.90
#